data_9980937ba6691f029d10a4250174ee9b
#
_entry.id   9980937ba6691f029d10a4250174ee9b
#
_cell.length_a   1.000
_cell.length_b   1.000
_cell.length_c   1.000
_cell.angle_alpha   90.00
_cell.angle_beta   90.00
_cell.angle_gamma   90.00
#
_symmetry.space_group_name_H-M   'P 1'
#
loop_
_entity.id
_entity.type
_entity.pdbx_description
1 polymer ?
#
loop_
_entity_poly.entity_id
_entity_poly.type
_entity_poly.pdbx_seq_one_letter_code
_entity_poly.pdbx_strand_id
1 'polypeptide(L)'
;MIYILKEITTEIQINSRAETVWKILTDFKNYSKWNPVLIKIKGELSIGNTLEIHLHTIGGKNRIYHPKITKITPNRELRWSGKFFFSKIFSGERIFLIDELSDNKVNLVNKEIFSGIGVKLAPQKMEDD
;
A
#
# COMPACT_ATOMS: atom_id res chain seq x y z
N MET A 1 21.08 11.20 0.29
CA MET A 1 20.84 9.86 0.84
C MET A 1 19.39 9.70 1.23
N ILE A 2 18.81 8.56 0.92
CA ILE A 2 17.40 8.25 1.23
C ILE A 2 17.36 7.42 2.51
N TYR A 3 16.51 7.82 3.43
CA TYR A 3 16.33 7.11 4.69
C TYR A 3 14.90 6.57 4.77
N ILE A 4 14.73 5.41 5.41
CA ILE A 4 13.41 4.94 5.80
C ILE A 4 12.98 5.76 7.01
N LEU A 5 11.90 6.51 6.86
CA LEU A 5 11.36 7.36 7.93
C LEU A 5 10.37 6.63 8.80
N LYS A 6 9.56 5.76 8.18
CA LYS A 6 8.51 5.05 8.89
C LYS A 6 8.15 3.77 8.14
N GLU A 7 7.95 2.71 8.88
CA GLU A 7 7.43 1.45 8.37
C GLU A 7 6.23 1.06 9.22
N ILE A 8 5.11 0.79 8.56
CA ILE A 8 3.88 0.36 9.21
C ILE A 8 3.56 -1.03 8.67
N THR A 9 3.39 -1.99 9.57
CA THR A 9 3.02 -3.34 9.20
C THR A 9 1.78 -3.75 9.99
N THR A 10 0.77 -4.24 9.27
CA THR A 10 -0.42 -4.82 9.86
C THR A 10 -0.61 -6.22 9.32
N GLU A 11 -1.15 -7.10 10.15
CA GLU A 11 -1.42 -8.48 9.77
C GLU A 11 -2.81 -8.87 10.19
N ILE A 12 -3.47 -9.69 9.38
CA ILE A 12 -4.76 -10.25 9.71
C ILE A 12 -4.89 -11.65 9.14
N GLN A 13 -5.41 -12.57 9.95
CA GLN A 13 -5.77 -13.90 9.45
C GLN A 13 -7.17 -13.86 8.87
N ILE A 14 -7.32 -14.42 7.69
CA ILE A 14 -8.59 -14.43 6.97
C ILE A 14 -8.95 -15.89 6.68
N ASN A 15 -10.16 -16.28 7.04
CA ASN A 15 -10.67 -17.62 6.76
C ASN A 15 -11.19 -17.66 5.33
N SER A 16 -10.26 -17.72 4.39
CA SER A 16 -10.56 -17.73 2.97
C SER A 16 -9.38 -18.30 2.20
N ARG A 17 -9.62 -18.62 0.93
CA ARG A 17 -8.56 -19.09 0.04
C ARG A 17 -7.73 -17.92 -0.44
N ALA A 18 -6.46 -18.18 -0.73
CA ALA A 18 -5.54 -17.14 -1.25
C ALA A 18 -6.06 -16.50 -2.52
N GLU A 19 -6.65 -17.28 -3.43
CA GLU A 19 -7.27 -16.79 -4.67
C GLU A 19 -8.36 -15.77 -4.42
N THR A 20 -9.21 -16.03 -3.43
CA THR A 20 -10.33 -15.15 -3.07
C THR A 20 -9.80 -13.83 -2.54
N VAL A 21 -8.81 -13.88 -1.65
CA VAL A 21 -8.17 -12.67 -1.11
C VAL A 21 -7.49 -11.88 -2.23
N TRP A 22 -6.80 -12.57 -3.12
CA TRP A 22 -6.14 -11.94 -4.26
C TRP A 22 -7.12 -11.20 -5.17
N LYS A 23 -8.27 -11.79 -5.45
CA LYS A 23 -9.31 -11.16 -6.26
C LYS A 23 -9.79 -9.85 -5.65
N ILE A 24 -9.94 -9.82 -4.34
CA ILE A 24 -10.36 -8.60 -3.64
C ILE A 24 -9.26 -7.55 -3.67
N LEU A 25 -8.01 -7.95 -3.43
CA LEU A 25 -6.87 -7.05 -3.45
C LEU A 25 -6.61 -6.43 -4.81
N THR A 26 -6.93 -7.13 -5.88
CA THR A 26 -6.68 -6.66 -7.25
C THR A 26 -7.91 -6.06 -7.91
N ASP A 27 -9.04 -6.09 -7.25
CA ASP A 27 -10.28 -5.49 -7.74
C ASP A 27 -10.28 -4.00 -7.37
N PHE A 28 -9.52 -3.23 -8.13
CA PHE A 28 -9.31 -1.82 -7.84
C PHE A 28 -10.57 -0.98 -7.86
N LYS A 29 -11.54 -1.35 -8.69
CA LYS A 29 -12.80 -0.61 -8.80
C LYS A 29 -13.61 -0.60 -7.52
N ASN A 30 -13.44 -1.61 -6.68
CA ASN A 30 -14.22 -1.80 -5.48
C ASN A 30 -13.47 -1.53 -4.18
N TYR A 31 -12.29 -0.90 -4.26
CA TYR A 31 -11.49 -0.63 -3.06
C TYR A 31 -12.24 0.22 -2.04
N SER A 32 -13.03 1.18 -2.49
CA SER A 32 -13.78 2.04 -1.58
C SER A 32 -14.78 1.30 -0.70
N LYS A 33 -15.14 0.08 -1.08
CA LYS A 33 -16.12 -0.72 -0.31
C LYS A 33 -15.52 -1.30 0.96
N TRP A 34 -14.19 -1.41 1.03
CA TRP A 34 -13.54 -2.02 2.19
C TRP A 34 -12.35 -1.23 2.73
N ASN A 35 -11.85 -0.25 1.99
CA ASN A 35 -10.68 0.53 2.41
C ASN A 35 -11.06 1.99 2.59
N PRO A 36 -11.01 2.53 3.83
CA PRO A 36 -11.41 3.91 4.08
C PRO A 36 -10.36 4.94 3.68
N VAL A 37 -9.13 4.52 3.41
CA VAL A 37 -8.02 5.42 3.07
C VAL A 37 -7.83 5.50 1.56
N LEU A 38 -7.82 4.37 0.87
CA LEU A 38 -7.70 4.32 -0.58
C LEU A 38 -9.10 4.34 -1.17
N ILE A 39 -9.62 5.55 -1.42
CA ILE A 39 -11.01 5.71 -1.83
C ILE A 39 -11.26 5.42 -3.30
N LYS A 40 -10.19 5.44 -4.12
CA LYS A 40 -10.32 5.16 -5.54
C LYS A 40 -8.98 4.75 -6.11
N ILE A 41 -8.96 3.69 -6.91
CA ILE A 41 -7.79 3.27 -7.66
C ILE A 41 -8.18 3.09 -9.11
N LYS A 42 -7.47 3.76 -10.01
CA LYS A 42 -7.61 3.60 -11.46
C LYS A 42 -6.33 3.04 -12.03
N GLY A 43 -6.45 2.13 -12.97
CA GLY A 43 -5.32 1.57 -13.69
C GLY A 43 -5.43 0.07 -13.81
N GLU A 44 -4.63 -0.50 -14.69
CA GLU A 44 -4.59 -1.93 -14.93
C GLU A 44 -3.55 -2.62 -14.06
N LEU A 45 -3.83 -3.86 -13.69
CA LEU A 45 -2.92 -4.71 -12.93
C LEU A 45 -1.85 -5.25 -13.88
N SER A 46 -0.78 -4.51 -14.03
CA SER A 46 0.34 -4.84 -14.92
C SER A 46 1.63 -4.25 -14.37
N ILE A 47 2.73 -5.00 -14.44
CA ILE A 47 4.04 -4.53 -13.98
C ILE A 47 4.45 -3.28 -14.75
N GLY A 48 4.93 -2.27 -14.01
CA GLY A 48 5.36 -1.01 -14.58
C GLY A 48 4.24 -0.03 -14.88
N ASN A 49 2.99 -0.46 -14.75
CA ASN A 49 1.86 0.40 -15.01
C ASN A 49 1.70 1.42 -13.87
N THR A 50 1.36 2.65 -14.23
CA THR A 50 1.11 3.72 -13.26
C THR A 50 -0.35 3.71 -12.87
N LEU A 51 -0.59 3.66 -11.57
CA LEU A 51 -1.94 3.75 -11.01
C LEU A 51 -2.26 5.21 -10.67
N GLU A 52 -3.54 5.52 -10.62
CA GLU A 52 -4.01 6.77 -10.05
C GLU A 52 -4.76 6.42 -8.76
N ILE A 53 -4.20 6.79 -7.63
CA ILE A 53 -4.77 6.46 -6.33
C ILE A 53 -5.25 7.73 -5.65
N HIS A 54 -6.50 7.73 -5.24
CA HIS A 54 -7.10 8.82 -4.48
C HIS A 54 -7.09 8.43 -3.01
N LEU A 55 -6.37 9.21 -2.22
CA LEU A 55 -6.22 8.97 -0.79
C LEU A 55 -7.08 9.93 0.01
N HIS A 56 -7.73 9.41 1.03
CA HIS A 56 -8.38 10.23 2.04
C HIS A 56 -7.41 10.39 3.21
N THR A 57 -6.95 11.62 3.45
CA THR A 57 -5.98 11.87 4.52
C THR A 57 -6.66 12.38 5.78
N ILE A 58 -5.99 12.23 6.89
CA ILE A 58 -6.41 12.79 8.16
C ILE A 58 -6.45 14.32 8.02
N GLY A 59 -7.54 14.94 8.45
CA GLY A 59 -7.73 16.39 8.27
C GLY A 59 -8.58 16.75 7.06
N GLY A 60 -9.08 15.76 6.34
CA GLY A 60 -10.10 15.96 5.31
C GLY A 60 -9.62 16.35 3.93
N LYS A 61 -8.31 16.44 3.70
CA LYS A 61 -7.79 16.72 2.37
C LYS A 61 -7.60 15.43 1.61
N ASN A 62 -8.16 15.36 0.41
CA ASN A 62 -7.89 14.25 -0.49
C ASN A 62 -6.63 14.54 -1.29
N ARG A 63 -5.84 13.51 -1.54
CA ARG A 63 -4.63 13.61 -2.34
C ARG A 63 -4.65 12.57 -3.42
N ILE A 64 -4.04 12.90 -4.56
CA ILE A 64 -3.90 11.97 -5.68
C ILE A 64 -2.43 11.60 -5.79
N TYR A 65 -2.19 10.32 -5.98
CA TYR A 65 -0.86 9.74 -5.96
C TYR A 65 -0.75 8.76 -7.12
N HIS A 66 0.42 8.75 -7.78
CA HIS A 66 0.61 7.98 -9.00
C HIS A 66 1.75 6.97 -8.85
N PRO A 67 1.55 5.88 -8.12
CA PRO A 67 2.59 4.86 -8.00
C PRO A 67 2.63 3.95 -9.21
N LYS A 68 3.77 3.28 -9.37
CA LYS A 68 3.91 2.21 -10.34
C LYS A 68 3.85 0.87 -9.67
N ILE A 69 3.21 -0.08 -10.32
CA ILE A 69 3.20 -1.47 -9.87
C ILE A 69 4.58 -2.06 -10.11
N THR A 70 5.22 -2.54 -9.06
CA THR A 70 6.58 -3.05 -9.10
C THR A 70 6.67 -4.55 -8.98
N LYS A 71 5.66 -5.19 -8.42
CA LYS A 71 5.65 -6.65 -8.29
C LYS A 71 4.25 -7.20 -8.29
N ILE A 72 4.04 -8.26 -9.06
CA ILE A 72 2.80 -9.04 -9.10
C ILE A 72 3.18 -10.50 -9.07
N THR A 73 2.85 -11.18 -7.99
CA THR A 73 2.94 -12.63 -7.90
C THR A 73 1.54 -13.11 -7.54
N PRO A 74 0.79 -13.67 -8.49
CA PRO A 74 -0.61 -14.03 -8.25
C PRO A 74 -0.79 -14.86 -6.98
N ASN A 75 -1.81 -14.49 -6.21
CA ASN A 75 -2.19 -15.13 -4.95
C ASN A 75 -1.15 -15.00 -3.83
N ARG A 76 -0.09 -14.20 -4.02
CA ARG A 76 0.99 -14.08 -3.04
C ARG A 76 1.43 -12.67 -2.73
N GLU A 77 1.66 -11.85 -3.74
CA GLU A 77 2.29 -10.57 -3.50
C GLU A 77 1.91 -9.52 -4.53
N LEU A 78 1.60 -8.33 -4.03
CA LEU A 78 1.36 -7.14 -4.84
C LEU A 78 2.11 -5.99 -4.22
N ARG A 79 2.91 -5.27 -5.04
CA ARG A 79 3.63 -4.07 -4.61
C ARG A 79 3.45 -2.93 -5.58
N TRP A 80 3.36 -1.74 -5.02
CA TRP A 80 3.54 -0.52 -5.80
C TRP A 80 4.33 0.49 -5.02
N SER A 81 5.02 1.39 -5.73
CA SER A 81 5.76 2.48 -5.12
C SER A 81 5.68 3.73 -5.96
N GLY A 82 5.78 4.87 -5.31
CA GLY A 82 5.72 6.14 -5.97
C GLY A 82 6.30 7.25 -5.12
N LYS A 83 6.39 8.43 -5.73
CA LYS A 83 6.95 9.59 -5.07
C LYS A 83 5.86 10.51 -4.54
N PHE A 84 6.12 11.04 -3.36
CA PHE A 84 5.31 12.11 -2.79
C PHE A 84 6.16 13.38 -2.75
N PHE A 85 5.48 14.51 -2.84
CA PHE A 85 6.16 15.79 -2.75
C PHE A 85 5.51 16.64 -1.66
N PHE A 86 5.36 16.07 -0.48
CA PHE A 86 4.87 16.85 0.64
C PHE A 86 5.71 16.59 1.88
N SER A 87 5.90 17.64 2.67
CA SER A 87 6.74 17.60 3.85
C SER A 87 8.15 17.10 3.46
N LYS A 88 8.71 16.16 4.19
CA LYS A 88 10.02 15.56 3.91
C LYS A 88 9.89 14.12 3.43
N ILE A 89 8.67 13.68 3.18
CA ILE A 89 8.41 12.36 2.60
C ILE A 89 8.67 12.43 1.11
N PHE A 90 9.54 11.55 0.64
CA PHE A 90 9.94 11.52 -0.76
C PHE A 90 9.27 10.38 -1.51
N SER A 91 9.11 9.22 -0.90
CA SER A 91 8.48 8.08 -1.55
C SER A 91 7.69 7.25 -0.57
N GLY A 92 6.74 6.50 -1.11
CA GLY A 92 5.98 5.51 -0.37
C GLY A 92 5.89 4.21 -1.15
N GLU A 93 6.01 3.10 -0.45
CA GLU A 93 5.83 1.78 -1.01
C GLU A 93 4.77 1.04 -0.23
N ARG A 94 3.86 0.39 -0.95
CA ARG A 94 2.87 -0.49 -0.35
C ARG A 94 3.12 -1.92 -0.79
N ILE A 95 3.08 -2.83 0.17
CA ILE A 95 3.33 -4.25 -0.05
C ILE A 95 2.19 -5.04 0.56
N PHE A 96 1.53 -5.87 -0.25
CA PHE A 96 0.57 -6.86 0.23
C PHE A 96 1.16 -8.24 0.07
N LEU A 97 1.22 -9.00 1.15
CA LEU A 97 1.69 -10.38 1.14
C LEU A 97 0.57 -11.30 1.62
N ILE A 98 0.36 -12.38 0.89
CA ILE A 98 -0.61 -13.41 1.25
C ILE A 98 0.18 -14.67 1.59
N ASP A 99 0.14 -15.07 2.85
CA ASP A 99 0.75 -16.32 3.33
C ASP A 99 -0.34 -17.36 3.50
N GLU A 100 -0.29 -18.43 2.71
CA GLU A 100 -1.21 -19.52 2.87
C GLU A 100 -0.88 -20.32 4.12
N LEU A 101 -1.82 -20.39 5.06
CA LEU A 101 -1.68 -21.18 6.28
C LEU A 101 -2.33 -22.56 6.10
N SER A 102 -3.38 -22.61 5.28
CA SER A 102 -4.08 -23.84 4.91
C SER A 102 -4.91 -23.55 3.66
N ASP A 103 -5.66 -24.54 3.17
CA ASP A 103 -6.51 -24.37 1.97
C ASP A 103 -7.56 -23.27 2.13
N ASN A 104 -7.98 -23.00 3.35
CA ASN A 104 -9.05 -22.04 3.65
C ASN A 104 -8.65 -20.97 4.65
N LYS A 105 -7.36 -20.72 4.79
CA LYS A 105 -6.87 -19.73 5.74
C LYS A 105 -5.58 -19.10 5.26
N VAL A 106 -5.55 -17.78 5.28
CA VAL A 106 -4.35 -17.02 4.91
C VAL A 106 -4.02 -16.01 6.00
N ASN A 107 -2.76 -15.60 6.04
CA ASN A 107 -2.32 -14.42 6.78
C ASN A 107 -2.04 -13.32 5.75
N LEU A 108 -2.79 -12.23 5.82
CA LEU A 108 -2.59 -11.08 4.96
C LEU A 108 -1.73 -10.06 5.69
N VAL A 109 -0.59 -9.74 5.09
CA VAL A 109 0.33 -8.72 5.60
C VAL A 109 0.23 -7.50 4.71
N ASN A 110 0.03 -6.34 5.30
CA ASN A 110 -0.01 -5.06 4.61
C ASN A 110 1.10 -4.18 5.19
N LYS A 111 2.06 -3.81 4.34
CA LYS A 111 3.17 -2.95 4.74
C LYS A 111 3.12 -1.63 4.01
N GLU A 112 3.46 -0.57 4.72
CA GLU A 112 3.69 0.74 4.15
C GLU A 112 5.06 1.21 4.57
N ILE A 113 5.89 1.61 3.59
CA ILE A 113 7.24 2.11 3.86
C ILE A 113 7.34 3.51 3.30
N PHE A 114 7.61 4.48 4.17
CA PHE A 114 7.84 5.86 3.78
C PHE A 114 9.32 6.18 3.87
N SER A 115 9.84 6.81 2.83
CA SER A 115 11.25 7.18 2.74
C SER A 115 11.38 8.68 2.50
N GLY A 116 12.45 9.26 3.00
CA GLY A 116 12.74 10.66 2.84
C GLY A 116 14.17 10.91 2.43
N ILE A 117 14.44 12.14 1.97
CA ILE A 117 15.77 12.51 1.48
C ILE A 117 16.52 13.33 2.51
N GLY A 118 17.81 12.96 2.66
CA GLY A 118 18.91 13.84 3.06
C GLY A 118 18.90 14.45 4.43
N VAL A 119 17.77 14.72 4.99
CA VAL A 119 17.67 15.37 6.27
C VAL A 119 17.34 14.34 7.32
N LYS A 120 18.13 14.36 8.37
CA LYS A 120 17.90 13.49 9.50
C LYS A 120 16.64 13.97 10.23
N LEU A 121 15.55 13.23 10.05
CA LEU A 121 14.31 13.53 10.72
C LEU A 121 14.19 12.70 11.99
N ALA A 122 13.57 13.29 13.00
CA ALA A 122 13.20 12.54 14.19
C ALA A 122 12.04 11.61 13.82
N PRO A 123 12.19 10.29 13.96
CA PRO A 123 11.10 9.36 13.62
C PRO A 123 9.81 9.64 14.38
N GLN A 124 9.90 10.18 15.58
CA GLN A 124 8.75 10.53 16.41
C GLN A 124 7.78 11.48 15.71
N LYS A 125 8.29 12.36 14.86
CA LYS A 125 7.43 13.29 14.14
C LYS A 125 6.53 12.59 13.12
N MET A 126 6.97 11.48 12.61
CA MET A 126 6.15 10.68 11.70
C MET A 126 5.13 9.85 12.45
N GLU A 127 5.45 9.41 13.65
CA GLU A 127 4.55 8.62 14.47
C GLU A 127 3.43 9.43 15.10
N ASP A 128 3.69 10.70 15.36
CA ASP A 128 2.71 11.60 15.98
C ASP A 128 1.69 12.12 14.97
N ASP A 129 1.93 11.92 13.70
CA ASP A 129 1.03 12.29 12.64
C ASP A 129 0.06 11.12 12.33
#